data_3f639e7507c7a441bec18427aeb939ce
#
_entry.id   3f639e7507c7a441bec18427aeb939ce
#
_cell.length_a   1.000
_cell.length_b   1.000
_cell.length_c   1.000
_cell.angle_alpha   90.00
_cell.angle_beta   90.00
_cell.angle_gamma   90.00
#
_symmetry.space_group_name_H-M   'P 1'
#
loop_
_entity.id
_entity.type
_entity.pdbx_description
1 polymer ?
#
loop_
_entity_poly.entity_id
_entity_poly.type
_entity_poly.pdbx_seq_one_letter_code
_entity_poly.pdbx_strand_id
1 'polypeptide(L)'
;MKEIFERVSIRKYTDRAVEDEKILAILRAAMAAPSAGNQQPWEFYVVRDRSKLEELSRVSPYAGCAKAAPVAIVSAYREKLWASAYAQIDMSIAMENLWLACGEQGLGGVWLGIAPVEERMKAVETILNIPEGLRAFAIFPLGYPAEERKQQNRFDESRIHFI
;
A
#
# COMPACT_ATOMS: atom_id res chain seq x y z
N MET A 1 -14.71 -11.77 -3.69
CA MET A 1 -14.76 -11.26 -5.10
C MET A 1 -15.41 -9.88 -5.21
N LYS A 2 -16.32 -9.52 -4.31
CA LYS A 2 -16.99 -8.21 -4.26
C LYS A 2 -15.97 -7.06 -4.19
N GLU A 3 -14.98 -7.20 -3.35
CA GLU A 3 -13.93 -6.21 -3.07
C GLU A 3 -13.14 -5.83 -4.35
N ILE A 4 -12.91 -6.78 -5.25
CA ILE A 4 -12.22 -6.54 -6.54
C ILE A 4 -13.00 -5.52 -7.40
N PHE A 5 -14.33 -5.64 -7.41
CA PHE A 5 -15.19 -4.80 -8.24
C PHE A 5 -15.62 -3.51 -7.54
N GLU A 6 -15.52 -3.44 -6.21
CA GLU A 6 -15.92 -2.26 -5.42
C GLU A 6 -14.74 -1.41 -4.95
N ARG A 7 -13.50 -1.95 -5.00
CA ARG A 7 -12.31 -1.23 -4.56
C ARG A 7 -12.17 0.12 -5.28
N VAL A 8 -12.05 1.17 -4.50
CA VAL A 8 -11.79 2.54 -4.94
C VAL A 8 -10.68 3.19 -4.12
N SER A 9 -10.09 4.25 -4.65
CA SER A 9 -9.09 5.05 -3.92
C SER A 9 -9.78 6.04 -2.99
N ILE A 10 -9.62 5.86 -1.68
CA ILE A 10 -10.12 6.76 -0.63
C ILE A 10 -8.98 7.61 -0.10
N ARG A 11 -9.19 8.93 -0.04
CA ARG A 11 -8.20 9.93 0.38
C ARG A 11 -8.68 10.87 1.48
N LYS A 12 -9.94 10.71 1.92
CA LYS A 12 -10.52 11.43 3.06
C LYS A 12 -10.97 10.41 4.09
N TYR A 13 -10.58 10.64 5.32
CA TYR A 13 -10.79 9.73 6.44
C TYR A 13 -11.47 10.46 7.58
N THR A 14 -12.21 9.72 8.40
CA THR A 14 -12.68 10.21 9.69
C THR A 14 -11.54 10.19 10.71
N ASP A 15 -11.73 10.88 11.85
CA ASP A 15 -10.74 10.88 12.94
C ASP A 15 -10.77 9.58 13.78
N ARG A 16 -11.63 8.62 13.42
CA ARG A 16 -11.73 7.34 14.12
C ARG A 16 -10.43 6.55 13.98
N ALA A 17 -9.88 6.12 15.10
CA ALA A 17 -8.73 5.23 15.12
C ALA A 17 -9.08 3.88 14.46
N VAL A 18 -8.10 3.30 13.79
CA VAL A 18 -8.21 1.96 13.21
C VAL A 18 -7.69 0.95 14.23
N GLU A 19 -8.48 -0.07 14.48
CA GLU A 19 -8.20 -1.15 15.43
C GLU A 19 -7.00 -2.01 14.97
N ASP A 20 -6.18 -2.45 15.92
CA ASP A 20 -4.98 -3.26 15.60
C ASP A 20 -5.34 -4.59 14.95
N GLU A 21 -6.45 -5.20 15.34
CA GLU A 21 -6.96 -6.45 14.77
C GLU A 21 -7.24 -6.32 13.27
N LYS A 22 -7.78 -5.18 12.84
CA LYS A 22 -8.01 -4.90 11.42
C LYS A 22 -6.71 -4.71 10.66
N ILE A 23 -5.74 -4.00 11.24
CA ILE A 23 -4.41 -3.84 10.64
C ILE A 23 -3.73 -5.21 10.49
N LEU A 24 -3.79 -6.06 11.50
CA LEU A 24 -3.23 -7.41 11.43
C LEU A 24 -3.94 -8.28 10.38
N ALA A 25 -5.26 -8.18 10.25
CA ALA A 25 -6.01 -8.90 9.20
C ALA A 25 -5.57 -8.47 7.80
N ILE A 26 -5.42 -7.17 7.57
CA ILE A 26 -4.93 -6.59 6.32
C ILE A 26 -3.50 -7.06 5.99
N LEU A 27 -2.61 -7.06 6.98
CA LEU A 27 -1.22 -7.52 6.79
C LEU A 27 -1.12 -9.03 6.55
N ARG A 28 -1.97 -9.85 7.18
CA ARG A 28 -2.07 -11.28 6.89
C ARG A 28 -2.49 -11.53 5.44
N ALA A 29 -3.45 -10.77 4.93
CA ALA A 29 -3.86 -10.86 3.53
C ALA A 29 -2.73 -10.45 2.58
N ALA A 30 -2.00 -9.38 2.89
CA ALA A 30 -0.82 -8.97 2.13
C ALA A 30 0.22 -10.09 2.04
N MET A 31 0.56 -10.70 3.16
CA MET A 31 1.57 -11.76 3.27
C MET A 31 1.09 -13.12 2.70
N ALA A 32 -0.20 -13.27 2.39
CA ALA A 32 -0.74 -14.43 1.68
C ALA A 32 -0.50 -14.36 0.15
N ALA A 33 0.09 -13.29 -0.34
CA ALA A 33 0.44 -13.13 -1.75
C ALA A 33 1.45 -14.20 -2.20
N PRO A 34 1.36 -14.71 -3.43
CA PRO A 34 2.45 -15.48 -4.02
C PRO A 34 3.65 -14.57 -4.30
N SER A 35 4.83 -15.17 -4.37
CA SER A 35 6.06 -14.47 -4.76
C SER A 35 6.98 -15.38 -5.56
N ALA A 36 7.87 -14.80 -6.35
CA ALA A 36 8.81 -15.56 -7.17
C ALA A 36 9.61 -16.55 -6.30
N GLY A 37 9.45 -17.86 -6.58
CA GLY A 37 10.03 -18.93 -5.78
C GLY A 37 9.78 -18.84 -4.28
N ASN A 38 8.65 -18.26 -3.89
CA ASN A 38 8.27 -18.06 -2.50
C ASN A 38 9.31 -17.23 -1.70
N GLN A 39 9.96 -16.25 -2.34
CA GLN A 39 10.99 -15.42 -1.71
C GLN A 39 10.47 -14.42 -0.67
N GLN A 40 9.18 -14.08 -0.71
CA GLN A 40 8.49 -13.26 0.31
C GLN A 40 9.28 -11.99 0.68
N PRO A 41 9.47 -11.04 -0.27
CA PRO A 41 10.40 -9.92 -0.11
C PRO A 41 9.95 -8.85 0.89
N TRP A 42 8.71 -8.86 1.30
CA TRP A 42 7.99 -7.79 1.99
C TRP A 42 8.41 -7.56 3.43
N GLU A 43 8.44 -6.27 3.78
CA GLU A 43 8.48 -5.73 5.13
C GLU A 43 7.41 -4.64 5.22
N PHE A 44 6.73 -4.52 6.37
CA PHE A 44 5.66 -3.55 6.56
C PHE A 44 5.89 -2.74 7.82
N TYR A 45 5.75 -1.41 7.69
CA TYR A 45 5.84 -0.44 8.77
C TYR A 45 4.46 0.17 8.99
N VAL A 46 3.89 -0.01 10.19
CA VAL A 46 2.61 0.61 10.57
C VAL A 46 2.90 1.93 11.25
N VAL A 47 2.57 3.03 10.57
CA VAL A 47 2.89 4.39 10.99
C VAL A 47 1.64 5.08 11.54
N ARG A 48 1.63 5.38 12.85
CA ARG A 48 0.57 6.15 13.52
C ARG A 48 1.08 7.49 14.05
N ASP A 49 2.39 7.68 14.11
CA ASP A 49 3.01 8.92 14.53
C ASP A 49 2.63 10.07 13.60
N ARG A 50 2.02 11.11 14.17
CA ARG A 50 1.49 12.25 13.41
C ARG A 50 2.58 13.03 12.68
N SER A 51 3.75 13.16 13.29
CA SER A 51 4.87 13.87 12.67
C SER A 51 5.40 13.09 11.47
N LYS A 52 5.49 11.77 11.58
CA LYS A 52 5.90 10.90 10.48
C LYS A 52 4.87 10.90 9.33
N LEU A 53 3.58 10.86 9.65
CA LEU A 53 2.52 10.97 8.64
C LEU A 53 2.57 12.32 7.91
N GLU A 54 2.87 13.41 8.62
CA GLU A 54 3.06 14.74 8.04
C GLU A 54 4.30 14.77 7.13
N GLU A 55 5.44 14.19 7.54
CA GLU A 55 6.64 14.09 6.72
C GLU A 55 6.38 13.24 5.46
N LEU A 56 5.77 12.05 5.62
CA LEU A 56 5.40 11.16 4.52
C LEU A 56 4.45 11.82 3.51
N SER A 57 3.60 12.75 3.95
CA SER A 57 2.68 13.45 3.06
C SER A 57 3.37 14.37 2.04
N ARG A 58 4.66 14.65 2.23
CA ARG A 58 5.45 15.56 1.39
C ARG A 58 6.39 14.87 0.41
N VAL A 59 6.52 13.53 0.49
CA VAL A 59 7.48 12.78 -0.35
C VAL A 59 7.11 12.72 -1.82
N SER A 60 5.87 13.06 -2.16
CA SER A 60 5.42 13.20 -3.55
C SER A 60 4.24 14.18 -3.64
N PRO A 61 3.98 14.76 -4.82
CA PRO A 61 2.84 15.67 -5.02
C PRO A 61 1.47 14.98 -4.81
N TYR A 62 1.43 13.64 -4.78
CA TYR A 62 0.21 12.85 -4.61
C TYR A 62 0.01 12.33 -3.17
N ALA A 63 1.01 12.52 -2.28
CA ALA A 63 1.00 11.94 -0.94
C ALA A 63 0.24 12.77 0.11
N GLY A 64 -0.28 13.94 -0.26
CA GLY A 64 -0.89 14.90 0.66
C GLY A 64 -2.00 14.34 1.57
N CYS A 65 -2.69 13.26 1.16
CA CYS A 65 -3.73 12.62 1.98
C CYS A 65 -3.16 11.83 3.17
N ALA A 66 -1.87 11.48 3.18
CA ALA A 66 -1.24 10.71 4.26
C ALA A 66 -1.30 11.45 5.60
N LYS A 67 -1.15 12.78 5.60
CA LYS A 67 -1.23 13.60 6.83
C LYS A 67 -2.59 13.56 7.52
N ALA A 68 -3.67 13.30 6.79
CA ALA A 68 -5.02 13.24 7.34
C ALA A 68 -5.44 11.82 7.73
N ALA A 69 -4.67 10.80 7.35
CA ALA A 69 -4.97 9.42 7.70
C ALA A 69 -4.67 9.13 9.19
N PRO A 70 -5.50 8.31 9.88
CA PRO A 70 -5.20 7.87 11.24
C PRO A 70 -4.01 6.93 11.32
N VAL A 71 -3.70 6.26 10.20
CA VAL A 71 -2.59 5.31 10.06
C VAL A 71 -2.16 5.19 8.61
N ALA A 72 -0.89 4.89 8.36
CA ALA A 72 -0.41 4.45 7.06
C ALA A 72 0.40 3.16 7.20
N ILE A 73 0.27 2.26 6.23
CA ILE A 73 1.15 1.11 6.08
C ILE A 73 2.17 1.48 5.00
N VAL A 74 3.44 1.53 5.38
CA VAL A 74 4.55 1.70 4.43
C VAL A 74 5.15 0.33 4.16
N SER A 75 5.19 -0.04 2.91
CA SER A 75 5.78 -1.29 2.48
C SER A 75 7.19 -1.08 1.96
N ALA A 76 8.06 -2.03 2.27
CA ALA A 76 9.43 -2.10 1.78
C ALA A 76 9.75 -3.53 1.35
N TYR A 77 10.80 -3.71 0.56
CA TYR A 77 11.26 -5.02 0.12
C TYR A 77 12.76 -5.21 0.34
N ARG A 78 13.17 -6.45 0.55
CA ARG A 78 14.56 -6.83 0.66
C ARG A 78 15.21 -6.82 -0.72
N GLU A 79 16.38 -6.17 -0.84
CA GLU A 79 17.10 -6.07 -2.12
C GLU A 79 17.84 -7.38 -2.48
N LYS A 80 18.47 -8.01 -1.47
CA LYS A 80 19.33 -9.18 -1.66
C LYS A 80 18.51 -10.47 -1.58
N LEU A 81 17.86 -10.81 -2.70
CA LEU A 81 17.09 -12.03 -2.89
C LEU A 81 17.59 -12.76 -4.12
N TRP A 82 17.35 -14.07 -4.18
CA TRP A 82 17.78 -14.87 -5.33
C TRP A 82 17.05 -14.46 -6.63
N ALA A 83 15.82 -13.96 -6.54
CA ALA A 83 15.03 -13.45 -7.65
C ALA A 83 14.72 -11.96 -7.47
N SER A 84 15.72 -11.14 -7.14
CA SER A 84 15.58 -9.72 -6.79
C SER A 84 14.85 -8.89 -7.86
N ALA A 85 15.00 -9.25 -9.16
CA ALA A 85 14.30 -8.59 -10.27
C ALA A 85 12.77 -8.67 -10.14
N TYR A 86 12.24 -9.65 -9.43
CA TYR A 86 10.80 -9.83 -9.20
C TYR A 86 10.30 -9.17 -7.91
N ALA A 87 11.17 -8.63 -7.07
CA ALA A 87 10.78 -8.11 -5.75
C ALA A 87 9.65 -7.07 -5.83
N GLN A 88 9.71 -6.11 -6.76
CA GLN A 88 8.66 -5.11 -6.93
C GLN A 88 7.37 -5.69 -7.52
N ILE A 89 7.44 -6.75 -8.32
CA ILE A 89 6.27 -7.47 -8.83
C ILE A 89 5.58 -8.19 -7.67
N ASP A 90 6.34 -8.93 -6.87
CA ASP A 90 5.84 -9.61 -5.66
C ASP A 90 5.17 -8.62 -4.70
N MET A 91 5.82 -7.46 -4.47
CA MET A 91 5.26 -6.38 -3.66
C MET A 91 3.95 -5.85 -4.23
N SER A 92 3.82 -5.77 -5.56
CA SER A 92 2.58 -5.28 -6.19
C SER A 92 1.42 -6.22 -5.93
N ILE A 93 1.64 -7.53 -5.93
CA ILE A 93 0.62 -8.54 -5.61
C ILE A 93 0.23 -8.43 -4.13
N ALA A 94 1.22 -8.35 -3.23
CA ALA A 94 0.97 -8.19 -1.79
C ALA A 94 0.19 -6.91 -1.47
N MET A 95 0.50 -5.80 -2.16
CA MET A 95 -0.19 -4.52 -1.97
C MET A 95 -1.62 -4.54 -2.51
N GLU A 96 -1.94 -5.27 -3.58
CA GLU A 96 -3.32 -5.42 -4.02
C GLU A 96 -4.13 -6.27 -3.02
N ASN A 97 -3.57 -7.37 -2.51
CA ASN A 97 -4.20 -8.14 -1.44
C ASN A 97 -4.49 -7.27 -0.21
N LEU A 98 -3.51 -6.44 0.20
CA LEU A 98 -3.66 -5.47 1.28
C LEU A 98 -4.84 -4.52 1.04
N TRP A 99 -4.95 -4.00 -0.19
CA TRP A 99 -5.99 -3.04 -0.54
C TRP A 99 -7.38 -3.66 -0.53
N LEU A 100 -7.52 -4.87 -1.08
CA LEU A 100 -8.79 -5.62 -1.07
C LEU A 100 -9.23 -5.94 0.36
N ALA A 101 -8.30 -6.43 1.19
CA ALA A 101 -8.57 -6.70 2.60
C ALA A 101 -8.92 -5.44 3.41
N CYS A 102 -8.33 -4.28 3.06
CA CYS A 102 -8.72 -3.00 3.64
C CYS A 102 -10.21 -2.71 3.41
N GLY A 103 -10.71 -2.93 2.19
CA GLY A 103 -12.12 -2.79 1.85
C GLY A 103 -13.02 -3.76 2.62
N GLU A 104 -12.61 -5.03 2.73
CA GLU A 104 -13.34 -6.06 3.48
C GLU A 104 -13.51 -5.69 4.96
N GLN A 105 -12.50 -5.01 5.54
CA GLN A 105 -12.56 -4.54 6.93
C GLN A 105 -13.42 -3.27 7.11
N GLY A 106 -14.11 -2.80 6.05
CA GLY A 106 -14.90 -1.56 6.08
C GLY A 106 -14.05 -0.30 6.13
N LEU A 107 -12.79 -0.39 5.74
CA LEU A 107 -11.85 0.71 5.66
C LEU A 107 -11.65 1.16 4.20
N GLY A 108 -11.08 2.33 4.03
CA GLY A 108 -10.66 2.82 2.74
C GLY A 108 -9.21 3.27 2.76
N GLY A 109 -8.55 3.18 1.63
CA GLY A 109 -7.17 3.61 1.49
C GLY A 109 -6.81 3.90 0.05
N VAL A 110 -5.57 4.29 -0.16
CA VAL A 110 -5.02 4.54 -1.50
C VAL A 110 -3.56 4.14 -1.57
N TRP A 111 -3.18 3.49 -2.65
CA TRP A 111 -1.78 3.21 -2.94
C TRP A 111 -1.10 4.48 -3.47
N LEU A 112 -0.10 4.96 -2.74
CA LEU A 112 0.79 6.02 -3.16
C LEU A 112 2.11 5.40 -3.64
N GLY A 113 2.39 5.50 -4.94
CA GLY A 113 3.59 4.93 -5.56
C GLY A 113 4.85 5.70 -5.13
N ILE A 114 5.77 4.98 -4.52
CA ILE A 114 7.09 5.45 -4.10
C ILE A 114 8.14 4.87 -5.05
N ALA A 115 8.29 3.55 -5.11
CA ALA A 115 9.08 2.89 -6.12
C ALA A 115 8.39 3.04 -7.51
N PRO A 116 9.15 3.09 -8.61
CA PRO A 116 10.63 3.00 -8.71
C PRO A 116 11.35 4.36 -8.66
N VAL A 117 10.76 5.42 -8.12
CA VAL A 117 11.34 6.77 -8.09
C VAL A 117 12.34 6.88 -6.93
N GLU A 118 13.63 6.79 -7.25
CA GLU A 118 14.73 6.76 -6.26
C GLU A 118 14.68 7.87 -5.22
N GLU A 119 14.39 9.10 -5.63
CA GLU A 119 14.28 10.24 -4.72
C GLU A 119 13.19 10.02 -3.66
N ARG A 120 12.02 9.51 -4.07
CA ARG A 120 10.91 9.20 -3.16
C ARG A 120 11.25 8.05 -2.23
N MET A 121 11.91 7.01 -2.77
CA MET A 121 12.33 5.84 -1.98
C MET A 121 13.26 6.29 -0.86
N LYS A 122 14.32 7.03 -1.18
CA LYS A 122 15.28 7.56 -0.21
C LYS A 122 14.63 8.49 0.83
N ALA A 123 13.67 9.32 0.41
CA ALA A 123 12.96 10.19 1.34
C ALA A 123 12.17 9.37 2.38
N VAL A 124 11.42 8.35 1.95
CA VAL A 124 10.68 7.45 2.84
C VAL A 124 11.62 6.65 3.75
N GLU A 125 12.69 6.12 3.19
CA GLU A 125 13.72 5.36 3.91
C GLU A 125 14.34 6.22 5.04
N THR A 126 14.64 7.47 4.75
CA THR A 126 15.17 8.43 5.74
C THR A 126 14.14 8.75 6.82
N ILE A 127 12.88 9.06 6.45
CA ILE A 127 11.82 9.42 7.39
C ILE A 127 11.57 8.30 8.41
N LEU A 128 11.55 7.06 7.95
CA LEU A 128 11.23 5.90 8.79
C LEU A 128 12.46 5.16 9.34
N ASN A 129 13.67 5.64 9.06
CA ASN A 129 14.94 4.96 9.40
C ASN A 129 14.92 3.48 8.93
N ILE A 130 14.49 3.27 7.69
CA ILE A 130 14.47 1.93 7.08
C ILE A 130 15.93 1.45 6.96
N PRO A 131 16.27 0.27 7.50
CA PRO A 131 17.65 -0.21 7.51
C PRO A 131 18.17 -0.50 6.09
N GLU A 132 19.50 -0.44 5.95
CA GLU A 132 20.19 -0.82 4.72
C GLU A 132 19.82 -2.26 4.28
N GLY A 133 19.66 -2.45 2.97
CA GLY A 133 19.21 -3.72 2.39
C GLY A 133 17.68 -3.84 2.24
N LEU A 134 16.93 -2.85 2.73
CA LEU A 134 15.51 -2.68 2.45
C LEU A 134 15.27 -1.44 1.61
N ARG A 135 14.32 -1.52 0.68
CA ARG A 135 13.93 -0.40 -0.18
C ARG A 135 12.45 -0.09 -0.02
N ALA A 136 12.15 1.19 0.18
CA ALA A 136 10.76 1.65 0.28
C ALA A 136 10.02 1.41 -1.05
N PHE A 137 8.78 0.86 -0.96
CA PHE A 137 8.00 0.49 -2.15
C PHE A 137 6.76 1.37 -2.33
N ALA A 138 5.91 1.46 -1.31
CA ALA A 138 4.68 2.23 -1.37
C ALA A 138 4.27 2.74 0.01
N ILE A 139 3.47 3.81 0.04
CA ILE A 139 2.74 4.27 1.22
C ILE A 139 1.26 3.98 0.99
N PHE A 140 0.59 3.37 1.97
CA PHE A 140 -0.83 3.09 1.94
C PHE A 140 -1.50 3.74 3.16
N PRO A 141 -1.89 5.04 3.08
CA PRO A 141 -2.71 5.66 4.10
C PRO A 141 -4.10 5.05 4.07
N LEU A 142 -4.66 4.76 5.25
CA LEU A 142 -5.97 4.13 5.40
C LEU A 142 -6.69 4.62 6.65
N GLY A 143 -8.01 4.44 6.65
CA GLY A 143 -8.89 4.80 7.75
C GLY A 143 -10.35 4.55 7.40
N TYR A 144 -11.26 4.92 8.29
CA TYR A 144 -12.69 4.90 7.98
C TYR A 144 -13.00 5.99 6.96
N PRO A 145 -13.65 5.65 5.81
CA PRO A 145 -13.90 6.61 4.73
C PRO A 145 -14.75 7.80 5.20
N ALA A 146 -14.33 9.02 4.83
CA ALA A 146 -15.12 10.24 4.94
C ALA A 146 -15.54 10.78 3.55
N GLU A 147 -15.47 9.93 2.53
CA GLU A 147 -15.94 10.21 1.17
C GLU A 147 -16.49 8.93 0.55
N GLU A 148 -17.38 9.11 -0.41
CA GLU A 148 -17.84 8.02 -1.27
C GLU A 148 -17.26 8.18 -2.67
N ARG A 149 -16.85 7.05 -3.27
CA ARG A 149 -16.33 6.99 -4.63
C ARG A 149 -16.98 5.85 -5.39
N LYS A 150 -17.31 6.09 -6.65
CA LYS A 150 -17.81 5.03 -7.54
C LYS A 150 -16.66 4.35 -8.26
N GLN A 151 -16.77 3.04 -8.42
CA GLN A 151 -15.84 2.27 -9.25
C GLN A 151 -16.00 2.71 -10.72
N GLN A 152 -14.88 2.76 -11.42
CA GLN A 152 -14.84 3.02 -12.84
C GLN A 152 -15.00 1.71 -13.61
N ASN A 153 -15.85 1.68 -14.63
CA ASN A 153 -15.89 0.56 -15.56
C ASN A 153 -14.61 0.59 -16.42
N ARG A 154 -13.72 -0.37 -16.20
CA ARG A 154 -12.43 -0.49 -16.90
C ARG A 154 -12.38 -1.69 -17.85
N PHE A 155 -13.46 -2.49 -17.91
CA PHE A 155 -13.52 -3.62 -18.81
C PHE A 155 -13.52 -3.13 -20.27
N ASP A 156 -12.61 -3.67 -21.05
CA ASP A 156 -12.42 -3.32 -22.46
C ASP A 156 -12.14 -4.63 -23.22
N GLU A 157 -13.17 -5.13 -23.89
CA GLU A 157 -13.13 -6.40 -24.62
C GLU A 157 -12.11 -6.36 -25.78
N SER A 158 -11.83 -5.18 -26.34
CA SER A 158 -10.84 -5.03 -27.42
C SER A 158 -9.41 -5.39 -27.03
N ARG A 159 -9.14 -5.50 -25.71
CA ARG A 159 -7.85 -5.92 -25.14
C ARG A 159 -7.75 -7.43 -24.91
N ILE A 160 -8.76 -8.19 -25.30
CA ILE A 160 -8.78 -9.65 -25.16
C ILE A 160 -8.55 -10.27 -26.53
N HIS A 161 -7.54 -11.10 -26.63
CA HIS A 161 -7.18 -11.77 -27.88
C HIS A 161 -7.28 -13.29 -27.68
N PHE A 162 -8.17 -13.92 -28.44
CA PHE A 162 -8.30 -15.37 -28.50
C PHE A 162 -7.44 -15.88 -29.66
N ILE A 163 -6.46 -16.74 -29.39
CA ILE A 163 -5.50 -17.27 -30.37
C ILE A 163 -5.66 -18.79 -30.46
#